data_e61adedac0ad6794712c09600feb8d60
#
_entry.id   e61adedac0ad6794712c09600feb8d60
#
_cell.length_a   1.000
_cell.length_b   1.000
_cell.length_c   1.000
_cell.angle_alpha   90.00
_cell.angle_beta   90.00
_cell.angle_gamma   90.00
#
_symmetry.space_group_name_H-M   'P 1'
#
loop_
_entity.id
_entity.type
_entity.pdbx_description
1 polymer ?
#
loop_
_entity_poly.entity_id
_entity_poly.type
_entity_poly.pdbx_seq_one_letter_code
_entity_poly.pdbx_strand_id
1 'polypeptide(L)'
;MIKITYWSDYVCPFCYIGEIRLLKAIEKLGIADQVELDMRSFELYPDAEKDVYYKGVEKIATTYGITEEQANAQLEAIQQMGMSEGIDFFLKTAKFTNTFDVHRLTKLAYSKGDKRLANRMILSLFAVFFGDNLELNNRDVLVKIAVEAGLDKDEVENVLAGDA
;
A
#
# COMPACT_ATOMS: atom_id res chain seq x y z
N MET A 1 25.88 7.52 -0.71
CA MET A 1 24.54 6.95 -0.92
C MET A 1 23.63 7.47 0.18
N ILE A 2 22.51 8.06 -0.15
CA ILE A 2 21.52 8.60 0.80
C ILE A 2 20.53 7.49 1.09
N LYS A 3 20.41 7.05 2.35
CA LYS A 3 19.39 6.09 2.75
C LYS A 3 18.20 6.82 3.38
N ILE A 4 17.00 6.60 2.83
CA ILE A 4 15.74 7.12 3.35
C ILE A 4 14.93 5.94 3.90
N THR A 5 14.82 5.88 5.23
CA THR A 5 14.00 4.86 5.91
C THR A 5 12.69 5.53 6.35
N TYR A 6 11.56 4.89 6.02
CA TYR A 6 10.23 5.40 6.36
C TYR A 6 9.28 4.25 6.69
N TRP A 7 8.29 4.53 7.52
CA TRP A 7 7.25 3.58 7.91
C TRP A 7 5.98 3.86 7.12
N SER A 8 5.34 2.82 6.63
CA SER A 8 4.20 2.94 5.72
C SER A 8 3.23 1.78 5.88
N ASP A 9 1.96 2.05 5.61
CA ASP A 9 0.91 1.04 5.53
C ASP A 9 0.11 1.18 4.23
N TYR A 10 -0.26 0.06 3.64
CA TYR A 10 -0.95 0.00 2.34
C TYR A 10 -2.39 0.53 2.36
N VAL A 11 -3.02 0.59 3.53
CA VAL A 11 -4.37 1.18 3.70
C VAL A 11 -4.33 2.68 4.00
N CYS A 12 -3.14 3.30 4.01
CA CYS A 12 -2.96 4.72 4.27
C CYS A 12 -2.84 5.51 2.96
N PRO A 13 -3.81 6.35 2.59
CA PRO A 13 -3.75 7.12 1.35
C PRO A 13 -2.60 8.15 1.36
N PHE A 14 -2.26 8.70 2.52
CA PHE A 14 -1.13 9.63 2.65
C PHE A 14 0.22 8.93 2.44
N CYS A 15 0.31 7.64 2.77
CA CYS A 15 1.50 6.84 2.49
C CYS A 15 1.70 6.68 0.99
N TYR A 16 0.63 6.40 0.23
CA TYR A 16 0.72 6.31 -1.22
C TYR A 16 1.08 7.65 -1.87
N ILE A 17 0.41 8.75 -1.47
CA ILE A 17 0.73 10.10 -1.94
C ILE A 17 2.19 10.46 -1.61
N GLY A 18 2.65 10.14 -0.40
CA GLY A 18 4.02 10.36 0.04
C GLY A 18 5.04 9.60 -0.79
N GLU A 19 4.76 8.32 -1.10
CA GLU A 19 5.60 7.48 -1.96
C GLU A 19 5.76 8.10 -3.36
N ILE A 20 4.65 8.48 -3.99
CA ILE A 20 4.69 9.10 -5.33
C ILE A 20 5.44 10.43 -5.31
N ARG A 21 5.22 11.28 -4.30
CA ARG A 21 5.95 12.56 -4.17
C ARG A 21 7.44 12.36 -3.96
N LEU A 22 7.81 11.37 -3.14
CA LEU A 22 9.21 11.04 -2.89
C LEU A 22 9.91 10.57 -4.18
N LEU A 23 9.28 9.66 -4.92
CA LEU A 23 9.81 9.18 -6.19
C LEU A 23 9.96 10.30 -7.22
N LYS A 24 8.96 11.16 -7.37
CA LYS A 24 9.02 12.33 -8.26
C LYS A 24 10.13 13.31 -7.85
N ALA A 25 10.33 13.53 -6.56
CA ALA A 25 11.39 14.40 -6.07
C ALA A 25 12.79 13.84 -6.40
N ILE A 26 12.99 12.54 -6.19
CA ILE A 26 14.23 11.83 -6.51
C ILE A 26 14.53 11.92 -8.01
N GLU A 27 13.51 11.66 -8.84
CA GLU A 27 13.61 11.76 -10.30
C GLU A 27 13.94 13.18 -10.74
N LYS A 28 13.22 14.18 -10.25
CA LYS A 28 13.42 15.60 -10.58
C LYS A 28 14.81 16.11 -10.22
N LEU A 29 15.38 15.58 -9.13
CA LEU A 29 16.76 15.92 -8.71
C LEU A 29 17.83 15.12 -9.47
N GLY A 30 17.46 14.11 -10.23
CA GLY A 30 18.41 13.25 -10.97
C GLY A 30 19.31 12.42 -10.05
N ILE A 31 18.84 12.06 -8.85
CA ILE A 31 19.65 11.38 -7.82
C ILE A 31 19.24 9.93 -7.58
N ALA A 32 18.49 9.32 -8.48
CA ALA A 32 17.94 7.96 -8.31
C ALA A 32 19.02 6.92 -7.98
N ASP A 33 20.21 7.03 -8.59
CA ASP A 33 21.33 6.12 -8.33
C ASP A 33 22.04 6.40 -6.99
N GLN A 34 21.74 7.51 -6.33
CA GLN A 34 22.34 7.92 -5.06
C GLN A 34 21.43 7.68 -3.86
N VAL A 35 20.16 7.31 -4.10
CA VAL A 35 19.15 7.11 -3.06
C VAL A 35 18.82 5.63 -2.90
N GLU A 36 18.73 5.21 -1.65
CA GLU A 36 18.16 3.92 -1.24
C GLU A 36 16.89 4.17 -0.45
N LEU A 37 15.77 3.64 -0.94
CA LEU A 37 14.50 3.64 -0.22
C LEU A 37 14.38 2.36 0.61
N ASP A 38 14.02 2.49 1.87
CA ASP A 38 13.86 1.40 2.83
C ASP A 38 12.51 1.56 3.56
N MET A 39 11.44 1.07 2.93
CA MET A 39 10.11 1.04 3.53
C MET A 39 10.05 0.02 4.64
N ARG A 40 9.63 0.45 5.81
CA ARG A 40 9.38 -0.37 6.99
C ARG A 40 7.89 -0.59 7.18
N SER A 41 7.53 -1.79 7.57
CA SER A 41 6.14 -2.16 7.85
C SER A 41 5.61 -1.39 9.05
N PHE A 42 4.40 -0.85 8.89
CA PHE A 42 3.60 -0.29 9.96
C PHE A 42 2.14 -0.65 9.71
N GLU A 43 1.49 -1.28 10.66
CA GLU A 43 0.07 -1.60 10.55
C GLU A 43 -0.74 -0.55 11.32
N LEU A 44 -1.55 0.24 10.60
CA LEU A 44 -2.48 1.20 11.20
C LEU A 44 -3.58 0.50 12.01
N TYR A 45 -3.93 -0.71 11.59
CA TYR A 45 -5.00 -1.51 12.18
C TYR A 45 -4.51 -2.94 12.44
N PRO A 46 -3.59 -3.14 13.41
CA PRO A 46 -2.98 -4.45 13.66
C PRO A 46 -4.00 -5.49 14.16
N ASP A 47 -5.06 -5.03 14.82
CA ASP A 47 -6.14 -5.88 15.33
C ASP A 47 -7.29 -6.10 14.31
N ALA A 48 -7.14 -5.62 13.07
CA ALA A 48 -8.14 -5.85 12.04
C ALA A 48 -8.21 -7.34 11.69
N GLU A 49 -9.42 -7.87 11.57
CA GLU A 49 -9.65 -9.26 11.17
C GLU A 49 -9.17 -9.48 9.72
N LYS A 50 -8.55 -10.64 9.46
CA LYS A 50 -7.97 -10.94 8.14
C LYS A 50 -9.03 -11.13 7.05
N ASP A 51 -10.19 -11.69 7.42
CA ASP A 51 -11.24 -12.06 6.47
C ASP A 51 -12.37 -11.03 6.36
N VAL A 52 -12.22 -9.88 6.98
CA VAL A 52 -13.22 -8.81 7.00
C VAL A 52 -12.65 -7.54 6.38
N TYR A 53 -13.47 -6.83 5.64
CA TYR A 53 -13.14 -5.50 5.18
C TYR A 53 -14.23 -4.48 5.53
N TYR A 54 -13.83 -3.23 5.65
CA TYR A 54 -14.70 -2.08 5.86
C TYR A 54 -14.59 -1.12 4.69
N LYS A 55 -15.72 -0.60 4.21
CA LYS A 55 -15.70 0.46 3.18
C LYS A 55 -15.05 1.73 3.73
N GLY A 56 -14.36 2.48 2.88
CA GLY A 56 -13.58 3.65 3.31
C GLY A 56 -14.38 4.66 4.13
N VAL A 57 -15.61 4.98 3.69
CA VAL A 57 -16.51 5.91 4.43
C VAL A 57 -16.84 5.39 5.82
N GLU A 58 -17.28 4.13 5.90
CA GLU A 58 -17.65 3.47 7.14
C GLU A 58 -16.46 3.39 8.11
N LYS A 59 -15.28 2.99 7.58
CA LYS A 59 -14.05 2.91 8.37
C LYS A 59 -13.67 4.24 8.97
N ILE A 60 -13.66 5.31 8.18
CA ILE A 60 -13.30 6.65 8.64
C ILE A 60 -14.34 7.18 9.64
N ALA A 61 -15.63 7.05 9.33
CA ALA A 61 -16.69 7.48 10.24
C ALA A 61 -16.58 6.81 11.62
N THR A 62 -16.39 5.49 11.65
CA THR A 62 -16.26 4.71 12.89
C THR A 62 -14.96 5.04 13.63
N THR A 63 -13.83 5.12 12.92
CA THR A 63 -12.51 5.34 13.54
C THR A 63 -12.42 6.72 14.22
N TYR A 64 -13.02 7.75 13.61
CA TYR A 64 -12.93 9.13 14.13
C TYR A 64 -14.20 9.61 14.85
N GLY A 65 -15.24 8.78 14.95
CA GLY A 65 -16.49 9.15 15.62
C GLY A 65 -17.21 10.30 14.92
N ILE A 66 -17.16 10.36 13.60
CA ILE A 66 -17.77 11.42 12.76
C ILE A 66 -18.92 10.85 11.94
N THR A 67 -19.74 11.73 11.35
CA THR A 67 -20.82 11.29 10.45
C THR A 67 -20.25 10.80 9.11
N GLU A 68 -21.01 9.99 8.40
CA GLU A 68 -20.62 9.54 7.05
C GLU A 68 -20.48 10.72 6.07
N GLU A 69 -21.28 11.78 6.24
CA GLU A 69 -21.14 13.00 5.43
C GLU A 69 -19.79 13.67 5.66
N GLN A 70 -19.37 13.80 6.92
CA GLN A 70 -18.05 14.33 7.28
C GLN A 70 -16.91 13.41 6.78
N ALA A 71 -17.08 12.10 6.89
CA ALA A 71 -16.12 11.13 6.37
C ALA A 71 -16.00 11.23 4.83
N ASN A 72 -17.12 11.35 4.12
CA ASN A 72 -17.13 11.56 2.66
C ASN A 72 -16.39 12.83 2.26
N ALA A 73 -16.61 13.95 2.96
CA ALA A 73 -15.91 15.20 2.67
C ALA A 73 -14.40 15.10 2.89
N GLN A 74 -13.96 14.42 3.96
CA GLN A 74 -12.54 14.18 4.22
C GLN A 74 -11.91 13.30 3.14
N LEU A 75 -12.55 12.20 2.77
CA LEU A 75 -12.07 11.30 1.72
C LEU A 75 -11.98 11.99 0.37
N GLU A 76 -12.94 12.87 0.05
CA GLU A 76 -12.92 13.66 -1.18
C GLU A 76 -11.75 14.63 -1.24
N ALA A 77 -11.43 15.30 -0.13
CA ALA A 77 -10.26 16.18 -0.03
C ALA A 77 -8.93 15.38 -0.25
N ILE A 78 -8.82 14.18 0.32
CA ILE A 78 -7.66 13.31 0.14
C ILE A 78 -7.60 12.80 -1.32
N GLN A 79 -8.73 12.44 -1.90
CA GLN A 79 -8.82 12.03 -3.31
C GLN A 79 -8.33 13.12 -4.25
N GLN A 80 -8.74 14.37 -4.03
CA GLN A 80 -8.28 15.53 -4.78
C GLN A 80 -6.75 15.71 -4.67
N MET A 81 -6.20 15.53 -3.46
CA MET A 81 -4.75 15.56 -3.26
C MET A 81 -4.03 14.47 -4.06
N GLY A 82 -4.55 13.25 -4.09
CA GLY A 82 -4.00 12.17 -4.91
C GLY A 82 -4.09 12.44 -6.40
N MET A 83 -5.24 12.95 -6.87
CA MET A 83 -5.43 13.32 -8.27
C MET A 83 -4.41 14.38 -8.72
N SER A 84 -4.03 15.33 -7.87
CA SER A 84 -2.98 16.30 -8.18
C SER A 84 -1.60 15.67 -8.38
N GLU A 85 -1.41 14.45 -7.86
CA GLU A 85 -0.21 13.63 -8.05
C GLU A 85 -0.36 12.57 -9.16
N GLY A 86 -1.47 12.57 -9.88
CA GLY A 86 -1.75 11.58 -10.93
C GLY A 86 -2.19 10.21 -10.39
N ILE A 87 -2.67 10.16 -9.14
CA ILE A 87 -3.22 8.96 -8.54
C ILE A 87 -4.74 8.98 -8.68
N ASP A 88 -5.30 7.94 -9.29
CA ASP A 88 -6.75 7.75 -9.34
C ASP A 88 -7.18 6.95 -8.09
N PHE A 89 -7.89 7.60 -7.18
CA PHE A 89 -8.29 7.03 -5.89
C PHE A 89 -9.77 6.66 -5.85
N PHE A 90 -10.07 5.43 -5.42
CA PHE A 90 -11.42 4.99 -5.04
C PHE A 90 -11.61 4.91 -3.52
N LEU A 91 -11.17 5.96 -2.79
CA LEU A 91 -11.13 5.96 -1.33
C LEU A 91 -12.46 5.65 -0.64
N LYS A 92 -13.57 6.15 -1.19
CA LYS A 92 -14.91 5.96 -0.60
C LYS A 92 -15.35 4.50 -0.58
N THR A 93 -14.90 3.72 -1.56
CA THR A 93 -15.24 2.31 -1.75
C THR A 93 -14.09 1.36 -1.44
N ALA A 94 -12.90 1.88 -1.14
CA ALA A 94 -11.74 1.08 -0.80
C ALA A 94 -12.05 0.11 0.36
N LYS A 95 -11.58 -1.12 0.22
CA LYS A 95 -11.90 -2.23 1.13
C LYS A 95 -10.82 -2.38 2.19
N PHE A 96 -10.89 -1.56 3.22
CA PHE A 96 -9.93 -1.57 4.34
C PHE A 96 -9.95 -2.91 5.05
N THR A 97 -8.79 -3.54 5.18
CA THR A 97 -8.60 -4.85 5.79
C THR A 97 -7.28 -4.92 6.54
N ASN A 98 -6.96 -6.07 7.12
CA ASN A 98 -5.66 -6.35 7.68
C ASN A 98 -4.58 -6.34 6.59
N THR A 99 -3.41 -5.76 6.87
CA THR A 99 -2.29 -5.61 5.92
C THR A 99 -1.07 -6.48 6.25
N PHE A 100 -1.17 -7.36 7.22
CA PHE A 100 -0.05 -8.19 7.67
C PHE A 100 0.58 -9.00 6.53
N ASP A 101 -0.23 -9.72 5.76
CA ASP A 101 0.27 -10.54 4.65
C ASP A 101 0.86 -9.71 3.51
N VAL A 102 0.32 -8.51 3.28
CA VAL A 102 0.86 -7.56 2.30
C VAL A 102 2.28 -7.12 2.69
N HIS A 103 2.49 -6.82 3.97
CA HIS A 103 3.80 -6.48 4.50
C HIS A 103 4.79 -7.64 4.43
N ARG A 104 4.34 -8.89 4.64
CA ARG A 104 5.18 -10.09 4.49
C ARG A 104 5.67 -10.26 3.05
N LEU A 105 4.80 -10.06 2.07
CA LEU A 105 5.18 -10.10 0.66
C LEU A 105 6.16 -8.99 0.29
N THR A 106 6.00 -7.81 0.86
CA THR A 106 6.98 -6.71 0.69
C THR A 106 8.35 -7.09 1.27
N LYS A 107 8.39 -7.73 2.44
CA LYS A 107 9.64 -8.25 3.00
C LYS A 107 10.26 -9.35 2.12
N LEU A 108 9.46 -10.23 1.54
CA LEU A 108 9.94 -11.22 0.57
C LEU A 108 10.59 -10.51 -0.64
N ALA A 109 9.96 -9.45 -1.16
CA ALA A 109 10.52 -8.68 -2.27
C ALA A 109 11.89 -8.06 -1.91
N TYR A 110 12.01 -7.48 -0.72
CA TYR A 110 13.29 -6.95 -0.23
C TYR A 110 14.37 -8.02 -0.06
N SER A 111 13.99 -9.24 0.38
CA SER A 111 14.93 -10.36 0.58
C SER A 111 15.62 -10.81 -0.70
N LYS A 112 15.07 -10.47 -1.87
CA LYS A 112 15.68 -10.79 -3.18
C LYS A 112 16.87 -9.89 -3.51
N GLY A 113 17.11 -8.82 -2.76
CA GLY A 113 18.20 -7.89 -3.01
C GLY A 113 18.01 -6.99 -4.23
N ASP A 114 16.89 -7.11 -4.94
CA ASP A 114 16.52 -6.26 -6.08
C ASP A 114 15.59 -5.13 -5.62
N LYS A 115 16.15 -3.93 -5.50
CA LYS A 115 15.41 -2.73 -5.10
C LYS A 115 14.30 -2.35 -6.09
N ARG A 116 14.50 -2.62 -7.39
CA ARG A 116 13.49 -2.35 -8.42
C ARG A 116 12.28 -3.26 -8.25
N LEU A 117 12.52 -4.52 -7.90
CA LEU A 117 11.46 -5.48 -7.59
C LEU A 117 10.67 -5.04 -6.37
N ALA A 118 11.33 -4.66 -5.28
CA ALA A 118 10.67 -4.18 -4.08
C ALA A 118 9.82 -2.91 -4.35
N ASN A 119 10.36 -1.94 -5.09
CA ASN A 119 9.62 -0.73 -5.46
C ASN A 119 8.41 -1.03 -6.36
N ARG A 120 8.56 -1.92 -7.35
CA ARG A 120 7.42 -2.37 -8.18
C ARG A 120 6.32 -2.99 -7.32
N MET A 121 6.70 -3.88 -6.40
CA MET A 121 5.75 -4.53 -5.50
C MET A 121 4.99 -3.51 -4.65
N ILE A 122 5.68 -2.55 -4.03
CA ILE A 122 5.09 -1.50 -3.21
C ILE A 122 4.07 -0.68 -4.03
N LEU A 123 4.46 -0.19 -5.20
CA LEU A 123 3.60 0.62 -6.04
C LEU A 123 2.40 -0.17 -6.57
N SER A 124 2.59 -1.43 -6.95
CA SER A 124 1.50 -2.30 -7.42
C SER A 124 0.47 -2.56 -6.31
N LEU A 125 0.90 -2.79 -5.08
CA LEU A 125 0.00 -2.99 -3.94
C LEU A 125 -0.84 -1.75 -3.63
N PHE A 126 -0.22 -0.57 -3.63
CA PHE A 126 -0.97 0.68 -3.48
C PHE A 126 -1.95 0.92 -4.62
N ALA A 127 -1.53 0.72 -5.87
CA ALA A 127 -2.37 0.93 -7.05
C ALA A 127 -3.58 0.00 -7.05
N VAL A 128 -3.40 -1.27 -6.73
CA VAL A 128 -4.47 -2.26 -6.68
C VAL A 128 -5.47 -1.94 -5.58
N PHE A 129 -5.00 -1.54 -4.40
CA PHE A 129 -5.88 -1.21 -3.29
C PHE A 129 -6.70 0.07 -3.57
N PHE A 130 -6.02 1.14 -3.96
CA PHE A 130 -6.64 2.44 -4.10
C PHE A 130 -7.21 2.73 -5.50
N GLY A 131 -6.59 2.16 -6.55
CA GLY A 131 -6.97 2.41 -7.94
C GLY A 131 -7.91 1.35 -8.49
N ASP A 132 -7.66 0.06 -8.22
CA ASP A 132 -8.49 -1.04 -8.73
C ASP A 132 -9.57 -1.49 -7.74
N ASN A 133 -9.54 -0.95 -6.51
CA ASN A 133 -10.49 -1.26 -5.45
C ASN A 133 -10.55 -2.76 -5.09
N LEU A 134 -9.42 -3.46 -5.20
CA LEU A 134 -9.33 -4.87 -4.89
C LEU A 134 -9.03 -5.12 -3.41
N GLU A 135 -9.35 -6.32 -2.95
CA GLU A 135 -9.19 -6.72 -1.56
C GLU A 135 -7.76 -7.23 -1.30
N LEU A 136 -7.02 -6.55 -0.42
CA LEU A 136 -5.67 -6.97 0.00
C LEU A 136 -5.66 -8.18 0.96
N ASN A 137 -6.81 -8.65 1.40
CA ASN A 137 -6.95 -9.92 2.14
C ASN A 137 -7.29 -11.10 1.22
N ASN A 138 -7.51 -10.87 -0.07
CA ASN A 138 -7.74 -11.93 -1.04
C ASN A 138 -6.41 -12.53 -1.49
N ARG A 139 -6.20 -13.82 -1.15
CA ARG A 139 -4.96 -14.53 -1.45
C ARG A 139 -4.65 -14.56 -2.95
N ASP A 140 -5.64 -14.81 -3.81
CA ASP A 140 -5.44 -14.88 -5.25
C ASP A 140 -5.01 -13.53 -5.83
N VAL A 141 -5.58 -12.44 -5.30
CA VAL A 141 -5.17 -11.06 -5.64
C VAL A 141 -3.71 -10.84 -5.25
N LEU A 142 -3.32 -11.19 -4.03
CA LEU A 142 -1.95 -11.03 -3.56
C LEU A 142 -0.94 -11.85 -4.36
N VAL A 143 -1.25 -13.12 -4.65
CA VAL A 143 -0.41 -13.99 -5.48
C VAL A 143 -0.24 -13.38 -6.87
N LYS A 144 -1.33 -12.95 -7.51
CA LYS A 144 -1.28 -12.32 -8.83
C LYS A 144 -0.36 -11.10 -8.85
N ILE A 145 -0.57 -10.16 -7.94
CA ILE A 145 0.24 -8.92 -7.84
C ILE A 145 1.72 -9.24 -7.65
N ALA A 146 2.02 -10.15 -6.73
CA ALA A 146 3.38 -10.51 -6.39
C ALA A 146 4.13 -11.15 -7.56
N VAL A 147 3.46 -12.05 -8.30
CA VAL A 147 4.02 -12.69 -9.51
C VAL A 147 4.20 -11.67 -10.64
N GLU A 148 3.23 -10.78 -10.86
CA GLU A 148 3.34 -9.70 -11.86
C GLU A 148 4.48 -8.72 -11.53
N ALA A 149 4.75 -8.49 -10.25
CA ALA A 149 5.89 -7.69 -9.79
C ALA A 149 7.24 -8.40 -10.03
N GLY A 150 7.24 -9.72 -10.19
CA GLY A 150 8.42 -10.54 -10.49
C GLY A 150 8.87 -11.48 -9.36
N LEU A 151 8.02 -11.74 -8.36
CA LEU A 151 8.27 -12.77 -7.36
C LEU A 151 7.93 -14.16 -7.88
N ASP A 152 8.63 -15.17 -7.36
CA ASP A 152 8.33 -16.56 -7.63
C ASP A 152 7.01 -16.97 -6.95
N LYS A 153 6.16 -17.69 -7.70
CA LYS A 153 4.83 -18.08 -7.25
C LYS A 153 4.88 -18.98 -6.01
N ASP A 154 5.73 -19.99 -6.02
CA ASP A 154 5.80 -20.98 -4.95
C ASP A 154 6.30 -20.32 -3.65
N GLU A 155 7.25 -19.38 -3.76
CA GLU A 155 7.71 -18.61 -2.59
C GLU A 155 6.61 -17.71 -2.03
N VAL A 156 5.83 -17.04 -2.90
CA VAL A 156 4.69 -16.21 -2.49
C VAL A 156 3.64 -17.07 -1.78
N GLU A 157 3.27 -18.21 -2.36
CA GLU A 157 2.31 -19.13 -1.78
C GLU A 157 2.78 -19.69 -0.43
N ASN A 158 4.07 -19.99 -0.30
CA ASN A 158 4.68 -20.45 0.95
C ASN A 158 4.63 -19.37 2.03
N VAL A 159 4.94 -18.11 1.68
CA VAL A 159 4.81 -16.98 2.62
C VAL A 159 3.37 -16.84 3.09
N LEU A 160 2.40 -16.86 2.19
CA LEU A 160 0.98 -16.69 2.52
C LEU A 160 0.36 -17.91 3.26
N ALA A 161 0.97 -19.07 3.17
CA ALA A 161 0.53 -20.28 3.87
C ALA A 161 1.07 -20.39 5.30
N GLY A 162 2.19 -19.75 5.61
CA GLY A 162 2.86 -19.79 6.91
C GLY A 162 2.46 -18.61 7.80
N ASP A 163 2.94 -18.64 9.04
CA ASP A 163 2.71 -17.59 10.07
C ASP A 163 3.99 -16.77 10.36
N ALA A 164 5.08 -17.03 9.64
CA ALA A 164 6.38 -16.39 9.85
C ALA A 164 6.56 -15.09 9.08
#